data_c68a18680246693ed86a2a3ebeaca7dd
#
_entry.id   c68a18680246693ed86a2a3ebeaca7dd
#
_cell.length_a   1.000
_cell.length_b   1.000
_cell.length_c   1.000
_cell.angle_alpha   90.00
_cell.angle_beta   90.00
_cell.angle_gamma   90.00
#
_symmetry.space_group_name_H-M   'P 1'
#
loop_
_entity.id
_entity.type
_entity.pdbx_description
1 polymer ?
#
loop_
_entity_poly.entity_id
_entity_poly.type
_entity_poly.pdbx_seq_one_letter_code
_entity_poly.pdbx_strand_id
1 'polypeptide(L)'
;AQGKIFQLVSEDRRAWHAGVSYWRGWRDINSKSIGIELENDGDQPFPFQQMTSLISLCKDIQRRWAIWPFNVLGHSDIAISRKLDPGKKFDWECLARAGIGMWPKPPSADRIMAPSEANFLKMAELVGYDTSSGLVPVLDAFRMRFSPCSSGYLKGSDCSLMFSLVNSFSIDQSLKIS
;
A
#
# COMPACT_ATOMS: atom_id res chain seq x y z
N ALA A 1 -5.73 19.54 10.40
CA ALA A 1 -6.53 18.91 9.35
C ALA A 1 -7.96 18.63 9.86
N GLN A 2 -8.95 19.33 9.30
CA GLN A 2 -10.35 19.27 9.74
C GLN A 2 -11.19 18.30 8.85
N GLY A 3 -10.56 17.48 8.02
CA GLY A 3 -11.25 16.58 7.10
C GLY A 3 -11.95 17.28 5.93
N LYS A 4 -11.64 18.51 5.62
CA LYS A 4 -12.14 19.21 4.42
C LYS A 4 -11.53 18.57 3.18
N ILE A 5 -12.35 18.37 2.15
CA ILE A 5 -11.93 17.80 0.87
C ILE A 5 -11.97 18.90 -0.19
N PHE A 6 -10.90 18.96 -0.99
CA PHE A 6 -10.79 19.87 -2.13
C PHE A 6 -10.52 19.04 -3.38
N GLN A 7 -11.30 19.21 -4.42
CA GLN A 7 -11.01 18.60 -5.71
C GLN A 7 -10.15 19.57 -6.53
N LEU A 8 -8.90 19.19 -6.79
CA LEU A 8 -7.94 20.00 -7.54
C LEU A 8 -7.98 19.70 -9.04
N VAL A 9 -8.22 18.43 -9.38
CA VAL A 9 -8.32 17.95 -10.77
C VAL A 9 -9.52 17.02 -10.86
N SER A 10 -10.25 17.07 -11.96
CA SER A 10 -11.35 16.13 -12.23
C SER A 10 -10.81 14.71 -12.35
N GLU A 11 -11.53 13.70 -11.79
CA GLU A 11 -11.07 12.31 -11.72
C GLU A 11 -10.87 11.65 -13.10
N ASP A 12 -11.49 12.16 -14.14
CA ASP A 12 -11.33 11.72 -15.53
C ASP A 12 -10.10 12.32 -16.23
N ARG A 13 -9.36 13.21 -15.56
CA ARG A 13 -8.20 13.89 -16.10
C ARG A 13 -6.92 13.43 -15.42
N ARG A 14 -5.85 13.38 -16.21
CA ARG A 14 -4.51 13.11 -15.70
C ARG A 14 -4.05 14.20 -14.73
N ALA A 15 -3.53 13.80 -13.57
CA ALA A 15 -2.84 14.66 -12.61
C ALA A 15 -1.39 14.19 -12.40
N TRP A 16 -0.52 15.10 -11.94
CA TRP A 16 0.90 14.84 -11.71
C TRP A 16 1.16 14.64 -10.21
N HIS A 17 0.82 13.48 -9.67
CA HIS A 17 0.89 13.19 -8.24
C HIS A 17 1.83 12.02 -7.88
N ALA A 18 2.13 11.10 -8.82
CA ALA A 18 2.95 9.92 -8.56
C ALA A 18 4.42 10.10 -8.95
N GLY A 19 4.73 11.00 -9.90
CA GLY A 19 6.09 11.18 -10.41
C GLY A 19 6.64 9.91 -11.06
N VAL A 20 7.95 9.70 -10.98
CA VAL A 20 8.59 8.43 -11.40
C VAL A 20 8.16 7.35 -10.43
N SER A 21 7.45 6.35 -10.92
CA SER A 21 6.77 5.35 -10.09
C SER A 21 6.59 4.03 -10.85
N TYR A 22 6.35 2.96 -10.11
CA TYR A 22 6.11 1.63 -10.65
C TYR A 22 5.11 0.86 -9.77
N TRP A 23 4.19 0.14 -10.40
CA TRP A 23 3.35 -0.84 -9.74
C TRP A 23 2.87 -1.90 -10.73
N ARG A 24 3.10 -3.18 -10.43
CA ARG A 24 2.61 -4.33 -11.22
C ARG A 24 2.88 -4.21 -12.73
N GLY A 25 4.10 -3.81 -13.12
CA GLY A 25 4.50 -3.62 -14.51
C GLY A 25 4.21 -2.25 -15.11
N TRP A 26 3.44 -1.40 -14.42
CA TRP A 26 3.10 -0.05 -14.91
C TRP A 26 4.06 1.00 -14.37
N ARG A 27 4.53 1.89 -15.27
CA ARG A 27 5.46 2.99 -14.93
C ARG A 27 4.81 4.38 -15.00
N ASP A 28 3.77 4.57 -15.81
CA ASP A 28 3.02 5.82 -15.87
C ASP A 28 1.78 5.74 -14.96
N ILE A 29 2.02 5.76 -13.66
CA ILE A 29 0.96 5.69 -12.65
C ILE A 29 0.08 6.95 -12.69
N ASN A 30 0.62 8.12 -13.02
CA ASN A 30 -0.14 9.37 -13.18
C ASN A 30 -1.33 9.25 -14.14
N SER A 31 -1.20 8.44 -15.20
CA SER A 31 -2.27 8.25 -16.21
C SER A 31 -3.28 7.15 -15.83
N LYS A 32 -3.06 6.44 -14.73
CA LYS A 32 -3.83 5.25 -14.36
C LYS A 32 -4.34 5.28 -12.93
N SER A 33 -4.24 6.42 -12.26
CA SER A 33 -4.61 6.54 -10.85
C SER A 33 -5.18 7.91 -10.50
N ILE A 34 -5.91 7.94 -9.41
CA ILE A 34 -6.36 9.15 -8.74
C ILE A 34 -5.46 9.35 -7.52
N GLY A 35 -4.86 10.52 -7.37
CA GLY A 35 -4.04 10.88 -6.22
C GLY A 35 -4.87 11.56 -5.14
N ILE A 36 -4.62 11.19 -3.88
CA ILE A 36 -5.19 11.86 -2.70
C ILE A 36 -4.05 12.36 -1.84
N GLU A 37 -3.92 13.68 -1.72
CA GLU A 37 -2.95 14.32 -0.85
C GLU A 37 -3.56 14.54 0.54
N LEU A 38 -2.82 14.20 1.58
CA LEU A 38 -3.22 14.35 2.97
C LEU A 38 -2.28 15.34 3.67
N GLU A 39 -2.86 16.35 4.32
CA GLU A 39 -2.11 17.29 5.12
C GLU A 39 -1.64 16.63 6.43
N ASN A 40 -0.37 16.27 6.50
CA ASN A 40 0.32 15.72 7.67
C ASN A 40 1.83 15.86 7.46
N ASP A 41 2.59 16.07 8.53
CA ASP A 41 4.06 16.15 8.50
C ASP A 41 4.75 14.77 8.42
N GLY A 42 3.99 13.68 8.53
CA GLY A 42 4.46 12.31 8.48
C GLY A 42 4.93 11.73 9.81
N ASP A 43 5.14 12.56 10.82
CA ASP A 43 5.65 12.16 12.13
C ASP A 43 4.57 12.00 13.20
N GLN A 44 3.34 12.36 12.89
CA GLN A 44 2.19 12.28 13.79
C GLN A 44 1.08 11.38 13.22
N PRO A 45 0.25 10.77 14.09
CA PRO A 45 -0.97 10.10 13.64
C PRO A 45 -1.88 11.06 12.89
N PHE A 46 -2.57 10.56 11.88
CA PHE A 46 -3.53 11.33 11.11
C PHE A 46 -4.79 11.61 11.96
N PRO A 47 -5.29 12.85 11.97
CA PRO A 47 -6.49 13.22 12.74
C PRO A 47 -7.71 12.39 12.38
N PHE A 48 -8.54 12.06 13.36
CA PHE A 48 -9.75 11.24 13.18
C PHE A 48 -10.68 11.79 12.08
N GLN A 49 -10.90 13.10 12.05
CA GLN A 49 -11.75 13.74 11.03
C GLN A 49 -11.17 13.57 9.62
N GLN A 50 -9.86 13.64 9.48
CA GLN A 50 -9.19 13.43 8.19
C GLN A 50 -9.31 11.98 7.73
N MET A 51 -9.08 11.00 8.63
CA MET A 51 -9.25 9.59 8.33
C MET A 51 -10.70 9.23 7.98
N THR A 52 -11.69 9.81 8.67
CA THR A 52 -13.11 9.61 8.37
C THR A 52 -13.46 10.13 6.98
N SER A 53 -12.99 11.33 6.62
CA SER A 53 -13.20 11.92 5.29
C SER A 53 -12.51 11.12 4.21
N LEU A 54 -11.29 10.65 4.47
CA LEU A 54 -10.53 9.78 3.55
C LEU A 54 -11.28 8.48 3.28
N ILE A 55 -11.78 7.80 4.31
CA ILE A 55 -12.55 6.57 4.18
C ILE A 55 -13.79 6.78 3.32
N SER A 56 -14.55 7.85 3.56
CA SER A 56 -15.73 8.18 2.77
C SER A 56 -15.37 8.42 1.30
N LEU A 57 -14.35 9.26 1.06
CA LEU A 57 -13.88 9.59 -0.29
C LEU A 57 -13.37 8.36 -1.05
N CYS A 58 -12.54 7.53 -0.40
CA CYS A 58 -12.02 6.31 -1.02
C CYS A 58 -13.13 5.32 -1.40
N LYS A 59 -14.13 5.12 -0.54
CA LYS A 59 -15.28 4.26 -0.86
C LYS A 59 -16.06 4.77 -2.08
N ASP A 60 -16.25 6.07 -2.18
CA ASP A 60 -16.91 6.69 -3.32
C ASP A 60 -16.11 6.53 -4.61
N ILE A 61 -14.81 6.78 -4.58
CA ILE A 61 -13.91 6.61 -5.72
C ILE A 61 -13.87 5.14 -6.14
N GLN A 62 -13.68 4.20 -5.20
CA GLN A 62 -13.65 2.76 -5.49
C GLN A 62 -14.92 2.30 -6.19
N ARG A 63 -16.09 2.80 -5.78
CA ARG A 63 -17.38 2.46 -6.39
C ARG A 63 -17.52 3.04 -7.79
N ARG A 64 -17.13 4.31 -8.01
CA ARG A 64 -17.24 4.97 -9.32
C ARG A 64 -16.30 4.37 -10.37
N TRP A 65 -15.09 4.01 -9.96
CA TRP A 65 -14.02 3.56 -10.86
C TRP A 65 -13.72 2.07 -10.77
N ALA A 66 -14.53 1.31 -10.02
CA ALA A 66 -14.32 -0.13 -9.77
C ALA A 66 -12.87 -0.45 -9.30
N ILE A 67 -12.30 0.41 -8.44
CA ILE A 67 -10.94 0.23 -7.93
C ILE A 67 -10.94 -0.83 -6.83
N TRP A 68 -10.11 -1.85 -7.03
CA TRP A 68 -9.97 -2.93 -6.08
C TRP A 68 -9.15 -2.51 -4.85
N PRO A 69 -9.42 -3.07 -3.66
CA PRO A 69 -8.67 -2.72 -2.44
C PRO A 69 -7.16 -2.83 -2.60
N PHE A 70 -6.65 -3.83 -3.31
CA PHE A 70 -5.21 -4.00 -3.53
C PHE A 70 -4.57 -2.93 -4.44
N ASN A 71 -5.36 -2.12 -5.12
CA ASN A 71 -4.89 -0.97 -5.90
C ASN A 71 -4.96 0.36 -5.14
N VAL A 72 -5.26 0.32 -3.84
CA VAL A 72 -5.13 1.50 -2.97
C VAL A 72 -3.76 1.45 -2.30
N LEU A 73 -2.88 2.37 -2.68
CA LEU A 73 -1.45 2.31 -2.41
C LEU A 73 -0.96 3.60 -1.75
N GLY A 74 0.12 3.50 -1.00
CA GLY A 74 0.91 4.64 -0.57
C GLY A 74 1.91 5.08 -1.65
N HIS A 75 2.35 6.31 -1.61
CA HIS A 75 3.40 6.78 -2.50
C HIS A 75 4.70 6.00 -2.31
N SER A 76 5.00 5.62 -1.06
CA SER A 76 6.12 4.74 -0.73
C SER A 76 6.05 3.34 -1.35
N ASP A 77 4.84 2.82 -1.63
CA ASP A 77 4.67 1.52 -2.30
C ASP A 77 5.10 1.58 -3.77
N ILE A 78 4.84 2.69 -4.45
CA ILE A 78 5.02 2.86 -5.91
C ILE A 78 6.29 3.62 -6.29
N ALA A 79 6.94 4.29 -5.34
CA ALA A 79 8.12 5.12 -5.56
C ALA A 79 9.22 4.79 -4.53
N ILE A 80 9.57 3.50 -4.45
CA ILE A 80 10.56 2.92 -3.53
C ILE A 80 11.85 3.75 -3.54
N SER A 81 12.45 4.00 -2.39
CA SER A 81 13.63 4.83 -2.15
C SER A 81 13.45 6.33 -2.43
N ARG A 82 12.40 6.74 -3.12
CA ARG A 82 12.18 8.14 -3.49
C ARG A 82 11.17 8.83 -2.58
N LYS A 83 10.18 8.08 -2.08
CA LYS A 83 9.07 8.59 -1.29
C LYS A 83 8.84 7.76 -0.03
N LEU A 84 8.46 8.44 1.04
CA LEU A 84 8.16 7.83 2.34
C LEU A 84 6.70 8.03 2.76
N ASP A 85 5.96 8.93 2.09
CA ASP A 85 4.56 9.20 2.40
C ASP A 85 3.64 8.01 2.03
N PRO A 86 2.58 7.78 2.80
CA PRO A 86 2.06 8.55 3.93
C PRO A 86 2.82 8.34 5.26
N GLY A 87 3.87 7.51 5.29
CA GLY A 87 4.70 7.27 6.47
C GLY A 87 4.14 6.21 7.43
N LYS A 88 4.96 5.90 8.45
CA LYS A 88 4.71 4.80 9.41
C LYS A 88 3.53 5.05 10.37
N LYS A 89 3.10 6.31 10.51
CA LYS A 89 2.00 6.70 11.40
C LYS A 89 0.63 6.69 10.73
N PHE A 90 0.58 6.37 9.43
CA PHE A 90 -0.66 6.22 8.70
C PHE A 90 -1.33 4.88 9.01
N ASP A 91 -2.61 4.93 9.40
CA ASP A 91 -3.35 3.74 9.85
C ASP A 91 -3.94 2.96 8.67
N TRP A 92 -3.08 2.20 7.99
CA TRP A 92 -3.47 1.30 6.91
C TRP A 92 -4.44 0.20 7.35
N GLU A 93 -4.32 -0.29 8.60
CA GLU A 93 -5.21 -1.32 9.12
C GLU A 93 -6.65 -0.79 9.27
N CYS A 94 -6.80 0.44 9.74
CA CYS A 94 -8.10 1.11 9.82
C CYS A 94 -8.77 1.21 8.42
N LEU A 95 -8.01 1.61 7.39
CA LEU A 95 -8.52 1.65 6.02
C LEU A 95 -8.95 0.26 5.53
N ALA A 96 -8.13 -0.76 5.75
CA ALA A 96 -8.42 -2.13 5.31
C ALA A 96 -9.67 -2.70 5.99
N ARG A 97 -9.87 -2.43 7.27
CA ARG A 97 -11.12 -2.77 7.98
C ARG A 97 -12.36 -2.09 7.37
N ALA A 98 -12.19 -0.94 6.75
CA ALA A 98 -13.23 -0.24 6.01
C ALA A 98 -13.40 -0.73 4.55
N GLY A 99 -12.62 -1.74 4.11
CA GLY A 99 -12.61 -2.25 2.73
C GLY A 99 -11.73 -1.45 1.77
N ILE A 100 -10.78 -0.66 2.29
CA ILE A 100 -9.89 0.20 1.51
C ILE A 100 -8.46 -0.26 1.73
N GLY A 101 -7.79 -0.66 0.65
CA GLY A 101 -6.45 -1.21 0.76
C GLY A 101 -6.43 -2.64 1.32
N MET A 102 -5.25 -3.20 1.39
CA MET A 102 -5.00 -4.54 1.89
C MET A 102 -4.31 -4.49 3.25
N TRP A 103 -4.66 -5.45 4.11
CA TRP A 103 -3.96 -5.72 5.36
C TRP A 103 -3.85 -7.23 5.56
N PRO A 104 -2.64 -7.79 5.49
CA PRO A 104 -2.46 -9.23 5.61
C PRO A 104 -2.75 -9.70 7.03
N LYS A 105 -3.26 -10.91 7.17
CA LYS A 105 -3.38 -11.55 8.49
C LYS A 105 -1.98 -11.84 9.05
N PRO A 106 -1.71 -11.49 10.32
CA PRO A 106 -0.45 -11.85 10.95
C PRO A 106 -0.25 -13.38 10.90
N PRO A 107 0.97 -13.84 10.64
CA PRO A 107 1.26 -15.27 10.71
C PRO A 107 1.09 -15.76 12.14
N SER A 108 0.60 -17.00 12.31
CA SER A 108 0.62 -17.65 13.61
C SER A 108 2.08 -17.99 14.00
N ALA A 109 2.38 -17.96 15.30
CA ALA A 109 3.75 -18.11 15.81
C ALA A 109 4.42 -19.44 15.39
N ASP A 110 3.64 -20.49 15.18
CA ASP A 110 4.08 -21.82 14.75
C ASP A 110 4.35 -21.91 13.22
N ARG A 111 4.05 -20.86 12.46
CA ARG A 111 4.17 -20.81 10.99
C ARG A 111 5.06 -19.68 10.49
N ILE A 112 6.06 -19.30 11.29
CA ILE A 112 7.03 -18.29 10.86
C ILE A 112 8.02 -18.93 9.89
N MET A 113 8.11 -18.39 8.69
CA MET A 113 9.05 -18.82 7.64
C MET A 113 10.49 -18.49 8.04
N ALA A 114 11.45 -19.28 7.53
CA ALA A 114 12.85 -18.86 7.57
C ALA A 114 13.05 -17.59 6.72
N PRO A 115 13.89 -16.63 7.16
CA PRO A 115 14.20 -15.47 6.35
C PRO A 115 14.95 -15.87 5.08
N SER A 116 14.48 -15.42 3.93
CA SER A 116 15.10 -15.66 2.62
C SER A 116 14.89 -14.44 1.73
N GLU A 117 15.98 -13.78 1.38
CA GLU A 117 15.96 -12.60 0.50
C GLU A 117 15.34 -12.93 -0.86
N ALA A 118 15.78 -14.00 -1.51
CA ALA A 118 15.28 -14.38 -2.82
C ALA A 118 13.76 -14.66 -2.80
N ASN A 119 13.27 -15.36 -1.78
CA ASN A 119 11.83 -15.60 -1.63
C ASN A 119 11.05 -14.33 -1.31
N PHE A 120 11.59 -13.45 -0.45
CA PHE A 120 10.95 -12.19 -0.12
C PHE A 120 10.80 -11.30 -1.36
N LEU A 121 11.87 -11.10 -2.13
CA LEU A 121 11.85 -10.30 -3.36
C LEU A 121 10.91 -10.88 -4.42
N LYS A 122 10.92 -12.21 -4.62
CA LYS A 122 9.98 -12.86 -5.53
C LYS A 122 8.52 -12.65 -5.13
N MET A 123 8.21 -12.76 -3.85
CA MET A 123 6.86 -12.49 -3.33
C MET A 123 6.49 -11.00 -3.47
N ALA A 124 7.43 -10.09 -3.20
CA ALA A 124 7.22 -8.65 -3.37
C ALA A 124 6.90 -8.29 -4.82
N GLU A 125 7.59 -8.89 -5.79
CA GLU A 125 7.30 -8.73 -7.22
C GLU A 125 5.89 -9.23 -7.58
N LEU A 126 5.47 -10.38 -7.04
CA LEU A 126 4.10 -10.90 -7.23
C LEU A 126 3.02 -9.96 -6.67
N VAL A 127 3.31 -9.28 -5.56
CA VAL A 127 2.43 -8.24 -5.01
C VAL A 127 2.38 -7.03 -5.94
N GLY A 128 3.50 -6.63 -6.51
CA GLY A 128 3.57 -5.52 -7.47
C GLY A 128 4.72 -4.53 -7.28
N TYR A 129 5.57 -4.74 -6.27
CA TYR A 129 6.72 -3.87 -5.98
C TYR A 129 7.77 -3.90 -7.09
N ASP A 130 8.46 -2.78 -7.31
CA ASP A 130 9.69 -2.74 -8.11
C ASP A 130 10.86 -3.29 -7.26
N THR A 131 11.31 -4.50 -7.57
CA THR A 131 12.40 -5.14 -6.83
C THR A 131 13.78 -4.83 -7.37
N SER A 132 13.89 -4.00 -8.40
CA SER A 132 15.16 -3.65 -9.07
C SER A 132 16.15 -2.92 -8.15
N SER A 133 15.67 -2.26 -7.10
CA SER A 133 16.50 -1.58 -6.09
C SER A 133 17.03 -2.51 -4.99
N GLY A 134 16.72 -3.79 -5.02
CA GLY A 134 17.20 -4.80 -4.08
C GLY A 134 16.42 -4.87 -2.76
N LEU A 135 16.89 -5.71 -1.84
CA LEU A 135 16.15 -6.08 -0.62
C LEU A 135 15.84 -4.89 0.27
N VAL A 136 16.86 -4.09 0.64
CA VAL A 136 16.70 -3.09 1.71
C VAL A 136 15.62 -2.07 1.39
N PRO A 137 15.62 -1.42 0.22
CA PRO A 137 14.56 -0.45 -0.12
C PRO A 137 13.17 -1.07 -0.20
N VAL A 138 13.04 -2.29 -0.73
CA VAL A 138 11.76 -3.00 -0.84
C VAL A 138 11.24 -3.39 0.55
N LEU A 139 12.12 -3.89 1.42
CA LEU A 139 11.79 -4.23 2.80
C LEU A 139 11.33 -3.01 3.61
N ASP A 140 12.00 -1.87 3.43
CA ASP A 140 11.64 -0.63 4.11
C ASP A 140 10.27 -0.12 3.66
N ALA A 141 9.98 -0.12 2.35
CA ALA A 141 8.67 0.25 1.82
C ALA A 141 7.57 -0.69 2.34
N PHE A 142 7.81 -2.01 2.29
CA PHE A 142 6.89 -3.01 2.81
C PHE A 142 6.60 -2.82 4.32
N ARG A 143 7.65 -2.66 5.12
CA ARG A 143 7.52 -2.46 6.57
C ARG A 143 6.82 -1.16 6.93
N MET A 144 7.07 -0.10 6.18
CA MET A 144 6.41 1.19 6.41
C MET A 144 4.89 1.05 6.40
N ARG A 145 4.36 0.18 5.57
CA ARG A 145 2.93 -0.09 5.46
C ARG A 145 2.46 -1.19 6.39
N PHE A 146 3.09 -2.37 6.36
CA PHE A 146 2.57 -3.60 6.96
C PHE A 146 3.19 -4.00 8.30
N SER A 147 4.32 -3.40 8.65
CA SER A 147 5.06 -3.70 9.90
C SER A 147 5.86 -2.49 10.39
N PRO A 148 5.21 -1.33 10.65
CA PRO A 148 5.91 -0.05 10.88
C PRO A 148 6.81 -0.02 12.12
N CYS A 149 6.61 -0.95 13.06
CA CYS A 149 7.47 -1.11 14.25
C CYS A 149 8.69 -2.01 14.01
N SER A 150 8.79 -2.67 12.85
CA SER A 150 9.92 -3.54 12.53
C SER A 150 11.10 -2.74 11.98
N SER A 151 12.32 -3.21 12.32
CA SER A 151 13.59 -2.62 11.85
C SER A 151 14.69 -3.69 11.75
N GLY A 152 15.83 -3.32 11.15
CA GLY A 152 17.02 -4.17 11.02
C GLY A 152 16.90 -5.18 9.87
N TYR A 153 17.66 -6.28 9.94
CA TYR A 153 17.70 -7.29 8.88
C TYR A 153 16.35 -7.94 8.60
N LEU A 154 16.22 -8.56 7.43
CA LEU A 154 15.06 -9.36 7.06
C LEU A 154 14.78 -10.45 8.10
N LYS A 155 13.54 -10.52 8.55
CA LYS A 155 13.06 -11.50 9.55
C LYS A 155 12.12 -12.50 8.92
N GLY A 156 12.01 -13.68 9.53
CA GLY A 156 11.03 -14.68 9.12
C GLY A 156 9.58 -14.17 9.19
N SER A 157 9.28 -13.29 10.14
CA SER A 157 7.98 -12.61 10.24
C SER A 157 7.66 -11.73 9.02
N ASP A 158 8.66 -11.05 8.42
CA ASP A 158 8.47 -10.26 7.21
C ASP A 158 8.11 -11.18 6.03
N CYS A 159 8.84 -12.29 5.89
CA CYS A 159 8.57 -13.30 4.84
C CYS A 159 7.17 -13.90 5.00
N SER A 160 6.77 -14.24 6.22
CA SER A 160 5.46 -14.82 6.50
C SER A 160 4.32 -13.82 6.25
N LEU A 161 4.53 -12.56 6.59
CA LEU A 161 3.56 -11.49 6.35
C LEU A 161 3.42 -11.20 4.84
N MET A 162 4.53 -11.17 4.10
CA MET A 162 4.54 -11.04 2.64
C MET A 162 3.84 -12.23 1.97
N PHE A 163 4.07 -13.45 2.45
CA PHE A 163 3.38 -14.65 1.97
C PHE A 163 1.87 -14.58 2.20
N SER A 164 1.44 -14.12 3.39
CA SER A 164 0.03 -13.89 3.70
C SER A 164 -0.61 -12.86 2.74
N LEU A 165 0.14 -11.82 2.40
CA LEU A 165 -0.31 -10.81 1.45
C LEU A 165 -0.49 -11.40 0.04
N VAL A 166 0.49 -12.18 -0.47
CA VAL A 166 0.39 -12.87 -1.77
C VAL A 166 -0.84 -13.77 -1.83
N ASN A 167 -1.10 -14.56 -0.78
CA ASN A 167 -2.27 -15.45 -0.74
C ASN A 167 -3.59 -14.68 -0.74
N SER A 168 -3.64 -13.51 -0.13
CA SER A 168 -4.84 -12.66 -0.16
C SER A 168 -5.18 -12.19 -1.58
N PHE A 169 -4.19 -11.93 -2.44
CA PHE A 169 -4.41 -11.60 -3.85
C PHE A 169 -4.97 -12.79 -4.65
N SER A 170 -4.50 -14.00 -4.38
CA SER A 170 -4.91 -15.19 -5.12
C SER A 170 -6.37 -15.57 -4.85
N ILE A 171 -6.85 -15.34 -3.64
CA ILE A 171 -8.25 -15.62 -3.26
C ILE A 171 -9.20 -14.64 -3.98
N ASP A 172 -8.86 -13.36 -4.05
CA ASP A 172 -9.68 -12.35 -4.72
C ASP A 172 -9.78 -12.56 -6.24
N GLN A 173 -8.77 -13.18 -6.86
CA GLN A 173 -8.82 -13.53 -8.29
C GLN A 173 -9.68 -14.77 -8.57
N SER A 174 -9.73 -15.74 -7.67
CA SER A 174 -10.55 -16.95 -7.83
C SER A 174 -12.06 -16.69 -7.69
N LEU A 175 -12.46 -15.67 -6.95
CA LEU A 175 -13.87 -15.25 -6.83
C LEU A 175 -14.43 -14.54 -8.07
N LYS A 176 -13.58 -14.24 -9.08
CA LYS A 176 -13.99 -13.61 -10.34
C LYS A 176 -14.26 -14.56 -11.50
N ILE A 177 -13.92 -15.82 -11.36
CA ILE A 177 -14.02 -16.84 -12.43
C ILE A 177 -15.26 -17.73 -12.24
N SER A 178 -16.09 -17.45 -11.22
CA SER A 178 -17.33 -18.17 -10.96
C SER A 178 -18.58 -17.30 -11.30
#